data_9cb769d5d0ff785ed9020911d2895531
#
_entry.id   9cb769d5d0ff785ed9020911d2895531
#
_cell.length_a   1.000
_cell.length_b   1.000
_cell.length_c   1.000
_cell.angle_alpha   90.00
_cell.angle_beta   90.00
_cell.angle_gamma   90.00
#
_symmetry.space_group_name_H-M   'P 1'
#
loop_
_entity.id
_entity.type
_entity.pdbx_description
1 polymer ?
#
loop_
_entity_poly.entity_id
_entity_poly.type
_entity_poly.pdbx_seq_one_letter_code
_entity_poly.pdbx_strand_id
1 'polypeptide(L)'
;MNPYSRCGQIWRKFVISFFIFAFLLQTLEPFLQYMKQDTNCIAEIDNSFVDIVQILVDLSNFIFILHVIIKFKTAYVDPESRLLVYDPIKVVYYRGVDLCIDFLFILPDSRELVQDILSEIELSAEAIGVFSFFMYLAVLWRLSVFAEPSVGAFFESWSSKFVVNLVAFLLFSHVVGMFWYFFASLRVEQCLEEACGEPWCSDYISCEPADYNPDFIFNLTLLSKWKNNKNAMACFGPDGYNYGIYVQAVGLMKNSTMPMRYIYSLSWGFQQISTLDGNQTPSVFVVEVLFSTFITAMGALLFSFLIGNIQRFLQAQGSRSFENSLRGSDIEQWMSHRQLPDDLKSKIRDSERYNWLATRGLNELMLLENLPEDLQRDIRRHLFKFDKKLPIVASMDESILDAIRERMKHNTYIEGSRVLVRGGLMDKMVYIVQGKLESTSEGETVVPLSEGDVCGAELITLCLEHYVLNRDGDKFTIPAGKLVSKRTVRCLTNVEAFTLRAADLEDVFSLYSGLLIQNPLVQGAITKESLYPKSLLRSRSY
;
A
#
# COMPACT_ATOMS: atom_id res chain seq x y z
N MET A 1 14.37 17.93 0.10
CA MET A 1 12.95 17.55 0.18
C MET A 1 12.79 16.38 1.12
N ASN A 2 11.76 16.33 1.97
CA ASN A 2 11.51 15.18 2.84
C ASN A 2 10.80 14.08 2.02
N PRO A 3 11.35 12.86 1.90
CA PRO A 3 10.76 11.76 1.13
C PRO A 3 9.41 11.29 1.68
N TYR A 4 9.13 11.53 2.97
CA TYR A 4 7.88 11.15 3.63
C TYR A 4 6.78 12.22 3.54
N SER A 5 7.08 13.40 2.99
CA SER A 5 6.07 14.44 2.77
C SER A 5 5.02 13.99 1.77
N ARG A 6 3.79 14.51 1.88
CA ARG A 6 2.73 14.21 0.90
C ARG A 6 3.16 14.51 -0.54
N CYS A 7 3.86 15.61 -0.73
CA CYS A 7 4.39 16.01 -2.05
C CYS A 7 5.41 14.99 -2.58
N GLY A 8 6.34 14.51 -1.73
CA GLY A 8 7.32 13.48 -2.10
C GLY A 8 6.67 12.15 -2.49
N GLN A 9 5.62 11.75 -1.77
CA GLN A 9 4.88 10.50 -2.07
C GLN A 9 4.07 10.61 -3.38
N ILE A 10 3.42 11.76 -3.64
CA ILE A 10 2.68 11.99 -4.89
C ILE A 10 3.64 12.00 -6.07
N TRP A 11 4.76 12.73 -5.95
CA TRP A 11 5.80 12.77 -6.98
C TRP A 11 6.33 11.36 -7.32
N ARG A 12 6.65 10.57 -6.30
CA ARG A 12 7.12 9.18 -6.49
C ARG A 12 6.10 8.32 -7.24
N LYS A 13 4.83 8.36 -6.83
CA LYS A 13 3.75 7.61 -7.52
C LYS A 13 3.59 8.06 -8.97
N PHE A 14 3.64 9.37 -9.22
CA PHE A 14 3.58 9.93 -10.58
C PHE A 14 4.72 9.40 -11.45
N VAL A 15 5.96 9.48 -10.95
CA VAL A 15 7.14 9.02 -11.69
C VAL A 15 7.09 7.51 -11.98
N ILE A 16 6.68 6.69 -11.02
CA ILE A 16 6.52 5.24 -11.24
C ILE A 16 5.49 4.96 -12.34
N SER A 17 4.31 5.57 -12.25
CA SER A 17 3.26 5.36 -13.24
C SER A 17 3.67 5.81 -14.63
N PHE A 18 4.34 6.95 -14.71
CA PHE A 18 4.83 7.50 -15.95
C PHE A 18 5.96 6.66 -16.56
N PHE A 19 6.86 6.15 -15.72
CA PHE A 19 7.93 5.27 -16.15
C PHE A 19 7.40 3.93 -16.71
N ILE A 20 6.40 3.32 -16.06
CA ILE A 20 5.75 2.11 -16.57
C ILE A 20 5.12 2.39 -17.94
N PHE A 21 4.44 3.53 -18.08
CA PHE A 21 3.82 3.92 -19.35
C PHE A 21 4.86 4.10 -20.46
N ALA A 22 5.95 4.82 -20.19
CA ALA A 22 7.03 5.02 -21.15
C ALA A 22 7.72 3.71 -21.56
N PHE A 23 7.96 2.84 -20.57
CA PHE A 23 8.52 1.51 -20.81
C PHE A 23 7.65 0.67 -21.74
N LEU A 24 6.32 0.69 -21.54
CA LEU A 24 5.38 -0.01 -22.42
C LEU A 24 5.38 0.58 -23.85
N LEU A 25 5.53 1.89 -24.00
CA LEU A 25 5.60 2.53 -25.33
C LEU A 25 6.88 2.12 -26.09
N GLN A 26 8.04 2.20 -25.43
CA GLN A 26 9.32 1.82 -26.05
C GLN A 26 9.35 0.36 -26.52
N THR A 27 8.69 -0.52 -25.79
CA THR A 27 8.63 -1.93 -26.14
C THR A 27 7.64 -2.28 -27.25
N LEU A 28 6.91 -1.29 -27.82
CA LEU A 28 6.01 -1.50 -28.96
C LEU A 28 6.75 -1.48 -30.31
N GLU A 29 7.93 -0.91 -30.38
CA GLU A 29 8.69 -0.73 -31.62
C GLU A 29 8.84 -2.00 -32.47
N PRO A 30 9.26 -3.18 -31.94
CA PRO A 30 9.38 -4.40 -32.73
C PRO A 30 8.10 -4.83 -33.44
N PHE A 31 6.91 -4.48 -32.87
CA PHE A 31 5.62 -4.85 -33.44
C PHE A 31 5.21 -3.97 -34.64
N LEU A 32 5.96 -2.91 -34.92
CA LEU A 32 5.76 -2.07 -36.09
C LEU A 32 6.23 -2.78 -37.37
N GLN A 33 7.21 -3.68 -37.23
CA GLN A 33 7.74 -4.45 -38.36
C GLN A 33 6.77 -5.57 -38.73
N TYR A 34 6.57 -5.75 -40.05
CA TYR A 34 5.76 -6.82 -40.62
C TYR A 34 6.33 -7.26 -41.97
N MET A 35 5.88 -8.41 -42.45
CA MET A 35 6.36 -8.99 -43.70
C MET A 35 5.35 -8.81 -44.84
N LYS A 36 5.84 -8.39 -45.99
CA LYS A 36 5.11 -8.42 -47.26
C LYS A 36 5.50 -9.64 -48.07
N GLN A 37 4.64 -10.66 -48.10
CA GLN A 37 4.87 -11.90 -48.80
C GLN A 37 4.95 -11.72 -50.33
N ASP A 38 4.24 -10.70 -50.86
CA ASP A 38 4.22 -10.42 -52.30
C ASP A 38 5.55 -9.90 -52.84
N THR A 39 6.36 -9.31 -52.00
CA THR A 39 7.65 -8.67 -52.34
C THR A 39 8.86 -9.32 -51.70
N ASN A 40 8.63 -10.32 -50.82
CA ASN A 40 9.67 -10.98 -50.00
C ASN A 40 10.51 -9.97 -49.21
N CYS A 41 9.89 -8.97 -48.60
CA CYS A 41 10.58 -7.94 -47.85
C CYS A 41 9.93 -7.66 -46.49
N ILE A 42 10.69 -7.05 -45.62
CA ILE A 42 10.26 -6.57 -44.31
C ILE A 42 9.87 -5.11 -44.46
N ALA A 43 8.66 -4.76 -44.02
CA ALA A 43 8.12 -3.40 -44.03
C ALA A 43 7.85 -2.90 -42.63
N GLU A 44 7.89 -1.59 -42.44
CA GLU A 44 7.45 -0.93 -41.22
C GLU A 44 6.09 -0.24 -41.39
N ILE A 45 5.37 -0.02 -40.30
CA ILE A 45 4.11 0.72 -40.28
C ILE A 45 4.41 2.21 -40.38
N ASP A 46 3.53 2.93 -41.05
CA ASP A 46 3.58 4.33 -41.40
C ASP A 46 4.18 5.26 -40.32
N ASN A 47 5.06 6.14 -40.74
CA ASN A 47 5.92 7.02 -39.92
C ASN A 47 5.17 7.88 -38.89
N SER A 48 3.93 8.27 -39.15
CA SER A 48 3.18 9.16 -38.24
C SER A 48 2.94 8.57 -36.84
N PHE A 49 2.77 7.26 -36.71
CA PHE A 49 2.60 6.60 -35.42
C PHE A 49 3.93 6.48 -34.69
N VAL A 50 4.99 6.19 -35.43
CA VAL A 50 6.38 6.11 -34.91
C VAL A 50 6.79 7.45 -34.32
N ASP A 51 6.54 8.56 -35.05
CA ASP A 51 6.85 9.92 -34.58
C ASP A 51 6.14 10.27 -33.26
N ILE A 52 4.86 9.89 -33.12
CA ILE A 52 4.12 10.12 -31.88
C ILE A 52 4.72 9.31 -30.71
N VAL A 53 5.07 8.05 -30.96
CA VAL A 53 5.70 7.20 -29.94
C VAL A 53 7.04 7.80 -29.53
N GLN A 54 7.86 8.26 -30.47
CA GLN A 54 9.15 8.88 -30.20
C GLN A 54 9.02 10.16 -29.37
N ILE A 55 8.08 11.05 -29.70
CA ILE A 55 7.81 12.26 -28.91
C ILE A 55 7.42 11.91 -27.47
N LEU A 56 6.60 10.87 -27.26
CA LEU A 56 6.21 10.43 -25.93
C LEU A 56 7.38 9.82 -25.15
N VAL A 57 8.27 9.12 -25.82
CA VAL A 57 9.51 8.58 -25.26
C VAL A 57 10.43 9.74 -24.82
N ASP A 58 10.65 10.74 -25.68
CA ASP A 58 11.48 11.92 -25.37
C ASP A 58 10.93 12.70 -24.18
N LEU A 59 9.60 12.87 -24.12
CA LEU A 59 8.94 13.48 -22.97
C LEU A 59 9.18 12.66 -21.69
N SER A 60 9.18 11.33 -21.80
CA SER A 60 9.45 10.45 -20.64
C SER A 60 10.87 10.61 -20.13
N ASN A 61 11.83 10.71 -21.02
CA ASN A 61 13.22 10.93 -20.70
C ASN A 61 13.44 12.26 -19.99
N PHE A 62 12.77 13.32 -20.47
CA PHE A 62 12.80 14.63 -19.82
C PHE A 62 12.27 14.57 -18.36
N ILE A 63 11.13 13.90 -18.15
CA ILE A 63 10.56 13.73 -16.80
C ILE A 63 11.49 12.92 -15.91
N PHE A 64 12.17 11.93 -16.47
CA PHE A 64 13.11 11.11 -15.71
C PHE A 64 14.38 11.89 -15.33
N ILE A 65 14.92 12.72 -16.23
CA ILE A 65 16.02 13.65 -15.92
C ILE A 65 15.60 14.58 -14.76
N LEU A 66 14.40 15.14 -14.82
CA LEU A 66 13.87 15.98 -13.76
C LEU A 66 13.77 15.20 -12.42
N HIS A 67 13.35 13.93 -12.48
CA HIS A 67 13.31 13.06 -11.31
C HIS A 67 14.70 12.86 -10.68
N VAL A 68 15.74 12.60 -11.49
CA VAL A 68 17.11 12.45 -11.00
C VAL A 68 17.58 13.74 -10.32
N ILE A 69 17.32 14.91 -10.92
CA ILE A 69 17.66 16.22 -10.31
C ILE A 69 16.95 16.39 -8.95
N ILE A 70 15.68 16.02 -8.86
CA ILE A 70 14.91 16.07 -7.60
C ILE A 70 15.48 15.10 -6.58
N LYS A 71 15.91 13.91 -7.02
CA LYS A 71 16.50 12.88 -6.16
C LYS A 71 17.80 13.35 -5.49
N PHE A 72 18.63 14.13 -6.18
CA PHE A 72 19.80 14.79 -5.58
C PHE A 72 19.44 15.74 -4.43
N LYS A 73 18.26 16.38 -4.50
CA LYS A 73 17.77 17.33 -3.47
C LYS A 73 16.90 16.66 -2.40
N THR A 74 16.71 15.34 -2.49
CA THR A 74 15.85 14.60 -1.56
C THR A 74 16.70 13.97 -0.47
N ALA A 75 16.35 14.24 0.80
CA ALA A 75 17.03 13.67 1.97
C ALA A 75 16.97 12.14 1.95
N TYR A 76 17.94 11.48 2.55
CA TYR A 76 17.90 10.05 2.82
C TYR A 76 17.91 9.78 4.33
N VAL A 77 17.46 8.60 4.72
CA VAL A 77 17.54 8.12 6.10
C VAL A 77 18.86 7.39 6.26
N ASP A 78 19.71 7.89 7.13
CA ASP A 78 20.95 7.22 7.48
C ASP A 78 20.64 5.89 8.21
N PRO A 79 21.17 4.74 7.76
CA PRO A 79 20.88 3.45 8.36
C PRO A 79 21.40 3.31 9.81
N GLU A 80 22.48 4.03 10.18
CA GLU A 80 23.06 3.97 11.51
C GLU A 80 22.31 4.88 12.50
N SER A 81 22.18 6.17 12.16
CA SER A 81 21.54 7.15 13.04
C SER A 81 20.02 7.21 12.94
N ARG A 82 19.42 6.62 11.90
CA ARG A 82 17.99 6.72 11.54
C ARG A 82 17.46 8.14 11.39
N LEU A 83 18.36 9.11 11.22
CA LEU A 83 18.02 10.51 11.01
C LEU A 83 17.97 10.86 9.53
N LEU A 84 17.18 11.89 9.20
CA LEU A 84 17.11 12.45 7.86
C LEU A 84 18.33 13.35 7.60
N VAL A 85 19.14 12.97 6.60
CA VAL A 85 20.32 13.73 6.17
C VAL A 85 19.97 14.54 4.93
N TYR A 86 20.15 15.86 5.01
CA TYR A 86 19.84 16.82 3.94
C TYR A 86 21.08 17.30 3.18
N ASP A 87 22.28 16.93 3.60
CA ASP A 87 23.53 17.36 2.98
C ASP A 87 23.67 16.74 1.59
N PRO A 88 23.72 17.54 0.49
CA PRO A 88 23.75 17.02 -0.88
C PRO A 88 25.01 16.17 -1.16
N ILE A 89 26.14 16.48 -0.55
CA ILE A 89 27.39 15.71 -0.75
C ILE A 89 27.24 14.32 -0.15
N LYS A 90 26.68 14.20 1.04
CA LYS A 90 26.42 12.90 1.69
C LYS A 90 25.34 12.11 0.95
N VAL A 91 24.32 12.78 0.41
CA VAL A 91 23.29 12.17 -0.43
C VAL A 91 23.90 11.55 -1.68
N VAL A 92 24.80 12.27 -2.36
CA VAL A 92 25.49 11.76 -3.56
C VAL A 92 26.40 10.59 -3.19
N TYR A 93 27.15 10.67 -2.12
CA TYR A 93 28.04 9.60 -1.69
C TYR A 93 27.28 8.32 -1.35
N TYR A 94 26.18 8.44 -0.59
CA TYR A 94 25.36 7.29 -0.18
C TYR A 94 24.55 6.68 -1.32
N ARG A 95 24.00 7.52 -2.21
CA ARG A 95 23.17 7.09 -3.35
C ARG A 95 23.92 7.09 -4.69
N GLY A 96 25.23 7.26 -4.69
CA GLY A 96 26.02 7.42 -5.91
C GLY A 96 25.83 6.26 -6.90
N VAL A 97 25.86 5.02 -6.41
CA VAL A 97 25.61 3.83 -7.23
C VAL A 97 24.20 3.84 -7.81
N ASP A 98 23.20 4.15 -6.98
CA ASP A 98 21.79 4.26 -7.41
C ASP A 98 21.58 5.36 -8.46
N LEU A 99 22.28 6.48 -8.31
CA LEU A 99 22.21 7.59 -9.24
C LEU A 99 22.92 7.29 -10.55
N CYS A 100 24.07 6.60 -10.50
CA CYS A 100 24.76 6.12 -11.71
C CYS A 100 23.90 5.12 -12.48
N ILE A 101 23.27 4.19 -11.79
CA ILE A 101 22.35 3.23 -12.42
C ILE A 101 21.16 3.98 -13.05
N ASP A 102 20.52 4.90 -12.30
CA ASP A 102 19.41 5.71 -12.83
C ASP A 102 19.87 6.53 -14.06
N PHE A 103 21.09 7.07 -14.05
CA PHE A 103 21.65 7.80 -15.19
C PHE A 103 21.89 6.91 -16.41
N LEU A 104 22.36 5.69 -16.25
CA LEU A 104 22.52 4.73 -17.34
C LEU A 104 21.17 4.38 -18.00
N PHE A 105 20.06 4.43 -17.27
CA PHE A 105 18.73 4.20 -17.81
C PHE A 105 18.06 5.46 -18.40
N ILE A 106 18.62 6.64 -18.17
CA ILE A 106 18.17 7.91 -18.77
C ILE A 106 18.63 8.03 -20.23
N LEU A 107 19.71 7.37 -20.60
CA LEU A 107 20.20 7.43 -21.97
C LEU A 107 19.19 6.70 -22.88
N PRO A 108 18.22 7.41 -23.50
CA PRO A 108 17.19 6.80 -24.33
C PRO A 108 17.79 6.18 -25.57
N ASP A 109 18.86 6.82 -26.05
CA ASP A 109 19.66 6.38 -27.18
C ASP A 109 20.80 5.43 -26.75
N SER A 110 20.75 4.90 -25.50
CA SER A 110 21.69 3.86 -25.10
C SER A 110 21.57 2.63 -26.01
N ARG A 111 20.42 2.45 -26.65
CA ARG A 111 20.18 1.44 -27.65
C ARG A 111 20.92 1.78 -28.94
N GLU A 112 20.75 2.97 -29.49
CA GLU A 112 21.50 3.43 -30.68
C GLU A 112 22.99 3.57 -30.35
N LEU A 113 23.34 4.23 -29.25
CA LEU A 113 24.72 4.37 -28.82
C LEU A 113 25.37 3.00 -28.53
N VAL A 114 24.65 2.07 -27.91
CA VAL A 114 25.15 0.70 -27.68
C VAL A 114 25.15 -0.10 -28.96
N GLN A 115 24.17 0.06 -29.83
CA GLN A 115 24.19 -0.53 -31.17
C GLN A 115 25.37 0.00 -32.00
N ASP A 116 25.63 1.29 -31.99
CA ASP A 116 26.77 1.89 -32.68
C ASP A 116 28.11 1.38 -32.12
N ILE A 117 28.27 1.36 -30.80
CA ILE A 117 29.47 0.82 -30.14
C ILE A 117 29.62 -0.68 -30.39
N LEU A 118 28.53 -1.44 -30.34
CA LEU A 118 28.58 -2.89 -30.55
C LEU A 118 28.71 -3.26 -32.05
N SER A 119 28.22 -2.43 -32.95
CA SER A 119 28.44 -2.60 -34.40
C SER A 119 29.89 -2.32 -34.80
N GLU A 120 30.57 -1.37 -34.13
CA GLU A 120 32.01 -1.17 -34.27
C GLU A 120 32.84 -2.37 -33.80
N ILE A 121 32.28 -3.21 -32.90
CA ILE A 121 32.93 -4.44 -32.38
C ILE A 121 32.60 -5.68 -33.25
N GLU A 122 31.91 -5.51 -34.40
CA GLU A 122 31.43 -6.59 -35.27
C GLU A 122 30.59 -7.68 -34.54
N LEU A 123 29.80 -7.28 -33.56
CA LEU A 123 28.92 -8.19 -32.84
C LEU A 123 27.70 -8.56 -33.71
N SER A 124 27.29 -9.83 -33.68
CA SER A 124 26.09 -10.25 -34.44
C SER A 124 24.82 -9.57 -33.89
N ALA A 125 23.85 -9.31 -34.76
CA ALA A 125 22.56 -8.74 -34.38
C ALA A 125 21.84 -9.52 -33.24
N GLU A 126 22.06 -10.82 -33.21
CA GLU A 126 21.58 -11.71 -32.17
C GLU A 126 22.22 -11.43 -30.81
N ALA A 127 23.51 -11.21 -30.76
CA ALA A 127 24.24 -10.89 -29.52
C ALA A 127 23.79 -9.51 -28.98
N ILE A 128 23.55 -8.54 -29.86
CA ILE A 128 22.98 -7.24 -29.53
C ILE A 128 21.57 -7.43 -28.96
N GLY A 129 20.74 -8.28 -29.56
CA GLY A 129 19.40 -8.62 -29.07
C GLY A 129 19.43 -9.25 -27.67
N VAL A 130 20.32 -10.20 -27.42
CA VAL A 130 20.50 -10.82 -26.10
C VAL A 130 20.96 -9.78 -25.07
N PHE A 131 21.89 -8.91 -25.40
CA PHE A 131 22.33 -7.84 -24.51
C PHE A 131 21.15 -6.89 -24.18
N SER A 132 20.39 -6.47 -25.17
CA SER A 132 19.21 -5.63 -24.99
C SER A 132 18.18 -6.30 -24.07
N PHE A 133 17.96 -7.61 -24.21
CA PHE A 133 17.09 -8.37 -23.31
C PHE A 133 17.50 -8.23 -21.84
N PHE A 134 18.77 -8.43 -21.53
CA PHE A 134 19.27 -8.28 -20.16
C PHE A 134 19.19 -6.84 -19.66
N MET A 135 19.37 -5.84 -20.52
CA MET A 135 19.16 -4.44 -20.16
C MET A 135 17.69 -4.16 -19.77
N TYR A 136 16.72 -4.68 -20.54
CA TYR A 136 15.30 -4.56 -20.16
C TYR A 136 14.98 -5.26 -18.83
N LEU A 137 15.58 -6.41 -18.55
CA LEU A 137 15.44 -7.08 -17.26
C LEU A 137 16.03 -6.26 -16.12
N ALA A 138 17.17 -5.60 -16.33
CA ALA A 138 17.76 -4.72 -15.34
C ALA A 138 16.85 -3.50 -15.05
N VAL A 139 16.19 -2.95 -16.08
CA VAL A 139 15.17 -1.89 -15.93
C VAL A 139 13.99 -2.39 -15.09
N LEU A 140 13.47 -3.58 -15.37
CA LEU A 140 12.36 -4.16 -14.59
C LEU A 140 12.76 -4.42 -13.13
N TRP A 141 13.94 -4.94 -12.90
CA TRP A 141 14.47 -5.13 -11.55
C TRP A 141 14.57 -3.78 -10.81
N ARG A 142 15.10 -2.76 -11.47
CA ARG A 142 15.20 -1.41 -10.90
C ARG A 142 13.83 -0.81 -10.60
N LEU A 143 12.85 -1.00 -11.47
CA LEU A 143 11.47 -0.56 -11.26
C LEU A 143 10.86 -1.22 -10.03
N SER A 144 11.08 -2.52 -9.82
CA SER A 144 10.58 -3.24 -8.64
C SER A 144 11.18 -2.68 -7.34
N VAL A 145 12.50 -2.43 -7.31
CA VAL A 145 13.20 -1.81 -6.18
C VAL A 145 12.68 -0.38 -5.92
N PHE A 146 12.43 0.39 -7.00
CA PHE A 146 11.89 1.74 -6.88
C PHE A 146 10.43 1.77 -6.40
N ALA A 147 9.64 0.75 -6.74
CA ALA A 147 8.25 0.60 -6.31
C ALA A 147 8.12 0.16 -4.86
N GLU A 148 9.17 -0.45 -4.27
CA GLU A 148 9.15 -0.81 -2.85
C GLU A 148 8.97 0.44 -1.97
N PRO A 149 8.06 0.39 -0.98
CA PRO A 149 7.88 1.49 -0.05
C PRO A 149 9.19 1.76 0.69
N SER A 150 9.57 3.04 0.77
CA SER A 150 10.79 3.46 1.47
C SER A 150 10.80 2.91 2.89
N VAL A 151 11.93 2.39 3.32
CA VAL A 151 12.19 1.93 4.71
C VAL A 151 11.72 3.02 5.67
N GLY A 152 10.63 2.78 6.39
CA GLY A 152 9.99 3.76 7.30
C GLY A 152 8.48 3.93 7.13
N ALA A 153 7.85 3.34 6.15
CA ALA A 153 6.40 3.20 6.14
C ALA A 153 6.00 2.13 7.18
N PHE A 154 5.74 2.59 8.39
CA PHE A 154 5.35 1.75 9.54
C PHE A 154 4.11 0.90 9.28
N PHE A 155 3.35 1.23 8.24
CA PHE A 155 2.14 0.53 7.80
C PHE A 155 2.30 0.00 6.38
N GLU A 156 3.29 -0.86 6.17
CA GLU A 156 3.47 -1.54 4.90
C GLU A 156 2.31 -2.52 4.67
N SER A 157 1.41 -2.13 3.78
CA SER A 157 0.28 -3.00 3.42
C SER A 157 0.78 -4.16 2.55
N TRP A 158 0.52 -5.39 2.95
CA TRP A 158 0.76 -6.59 2.14
C TRP A 158 0.10 -6.50 0.75
N SER A 159 -1.02 -5.76 0.66
CA SER A 159 -1.69 -5.44 -0.61
C SER A 159 -0.77 -4.71 -1.57
N SER A 160 0.04 -3.77 -1.08
CA SER A 160 0.98 -3.02 -1.92
C SER A 160 2.06 -3.93 -2.51
N LYS A 161 2.64 -4.80 -1.69
CA LYS A 161 3.65 -5.77 -2.16
C LYS A 161 3.07 -6.74 -3.19
N PHE A 162 1.86 -7.23 -2.96
CA PHE A 162 1.18 -8.10 -3.92
C PHE A 162 0.98 -7.40 -5.27
N VAL A 163 0.46 -6.15 -5.27
CA VAL A 163 0.24 -5.38 -6.50
C VAL A 163 1.55 -5.14 -7.25
N VAL A 164 2.62 -4.74 -6.55
CA VAL A 164 3.95 -4.53 -7.17
C VAL A 164 4.46 -5.80 -7.83
N ASN A 165 4.36 -6.96 -7.16
CA ASN A 165 4.80 -8.23 -7.73
C ASN A 165 3.93 -8.68 -8.91
N LEU A 166 2.61 -8.43 -8.86
CA LEU A 166 1.71 -8.73 -9.98
C LEU A 166 2.07 -7.87 -11.21
N VAL A 167 2.29 -6.58 -11.01
CA VAL A 167 2.72 -5.67 -12.09
C VAL A 167 4.09 -6.10 -12.65
N ALA A 168 5.05 -6.44 -11.78
CA ALA A 168 6.36 -6.93 -12.22
C ALA A 168 6.24 -8.22 -13.05
N PHE A 169 5.38 -9.15 -12.65
CA PHE A 169 5.10 -10.38 -13.39
C PHE A 169 4.51 -10.10 -14.79
N LEU A 170 3.53 -9.18 -14.87
CA LEU A 170 2.93 -8.78 -16.14
C LEU A 170 3.93 -8.05 -17.06
N LEU A 171 4.77 -7.17 -16.51
CA LEU A 171 5.81 -6.48 -17.27
C LEU A 171 6.89 -7.45 -17.77
N PHE A 172 7.26 -8.44 -16.96
CA PHE A 172 8.19 -9.49 -17.41
C PHE A 172 7.59 -10.32 -18.55
N SER A 173 6.28 -10.70 -18.45
CA SER A 173 5.57 -11.37 -19.54
C SER A 173 5.59 -10.55 -20.83
N HIS A 174 5.40 -9.24 -20.70
CA HIS A 174 5.43 -8.32 -21.83
C HIS A 174 6.81 -8.27 -22.49
N VAL A 175 7.89 -8.16 -21.70
CA VAL A 175 9.27 -8.18 -22.21
C VAL A 175 9.59 -9.50 -22.92
N VAL A 176 9.23 -10.63 -22.31
CA VAL A 176 9.45 -11.95 -22.92
C VAL A 176 8.71 -12.07 -24.25
N GLY A 177 7.43 -11.64 -24.30
CA GLY A 177 6.64 -11.68 -25.54
C GLY A 177 7.20 -10.75 -26.62
N MET A 178 7.68 -9.55 -26.24
CA MET A 178 8.32 -8.62 -27.16
C MET A 178 9.60 -9.20 -27.76
N PHE A 179 10.48 -9.77 -26.93
CA PHE A 179 11.73 -10.37 -27.43
C PHE A 179 11.49 -11.65 -28.24
N TRP A 180 10.46 -12.41 -27.94
CA TRP A 180 10.06 -13.53 -28.79
C TRP A 180 9.70 -13.07 -30.20
N TYR A 181 8.94 -11.98 -30.34
CA TYR A 181 8.62 -11.38 -31.63
C TYR A 181 9.84 -10.77 -32.31
N PHE A 182 10.69 -10.06 -31.56
CA PHE A 182 11.93 -9.46 -32.04
C PHE A 182 12.93 -10.50 -32.57
N PHE A 183 13.19 -11.57 -31.82
CA PHE A 183 14.06 -12.64 -32.30
C PHE A 183 13.47 -13.38 -33.52
N ALA A 184 12.16 -13.47 -33.62
CA ALA A 184 11.51 -14.00 -34.81
C ALA A 184 11.79 -13.13 -36.04
N SER A 185 11.76 -11.79 -35.91
CA SER A 185 12.09 -10.88 -37.02
C SER A 185 13.55 -11.02 -37.45
N LEU A 186 14.49 -11.11 -36.52
CA LEU A 186 15.91 -11.37 -36.84
C LEU A 186 16.12 -12.70 -37.57
N ARG A 187 15.41 -13.76 -37.15
CA ARG A 187 15.51 -15.06 -37.83
C ARG A 187 14.96 -15.06 -39.25
N VAL A 188 13.95 -14.22 -39.51
CA VAL A 188 13.41 -14.03 -40.87
C VAL A 188 14.38 -13.24 -41.73
N GLU A 189 14.94 -12.17 -41.19
CA GLU A 189 15.97 -11.37 -41.86
C GLU A 189 17.17 -12.27 -42.26
N GLN A 190 17.67 -13.07 -41.32
CA GLN A 190 18.73 -14.03 -41.57
C GLN A 190 18.36 -15.03 -42.68
N CYS A 191 17.15 -15.59 -42.69
CA CYS A 191 16.70 -16.48 -43.76
C CYS A 191 16.68 -15.77 -45.12
N LEU A 192 16.25 -14.51 -45.20
CA LEU A 192 16.25 -13.73 -46.44
C LEU A 192 17.67 -13.39 -46.92
N GLU A 193 18.59 -13.10 -46.00
CA GLU A 193 19.99 -12.91 -46.28
C GLU A 193 20.65 -14.19 -46.85
N GLU A 194 20.41 -15.36 -46.22
CA GLU A 194 20.86 -16.65 -46.71
C GLU A 194 20.26 -17.00 -48.09
N ALA A 195 19.02 -16.60 -48.34
CA ALA A 195 18.38 -16.78 -49.65
C ALA A 195 18.92 -15.80 -50.72
N CYS A 196 19.59 -14.75 -50.30
CA CYS A 196 20.23 -13.74 -51.13
C CYS A 196 21.62 -14.23 -51.52
N GLY A 197 21.76 -14.88 -52.67
CA GLY A 197 23.02 -15.38 -53.17
C GLY A 197 23.93 -14.34 -53.82
N GLU A 198 23.50 -13.09 -53.95
CA GLU A 198 24.19 -12.02 -54.71
C GLU A 198 24.11 -10.68 -53.96
N PRO A 199 25.14 -9.83 -53.94
CA PRO A 199 25.16 -8.59 -53.15
C PRO A 199 24.03 -7.61 -53.46
N TRP A 200 23.41 -7.66 -54.66
CA TRP A 200 22.37 -6.74 -55.09
C TRP A 200 21.01 -7.01 -54.39
N CYS A 201 20.79 -8.18 -53.85
CA CYS A 201 19.47 -8.51 -53.29
C CYS A 201 19.34 -8.09 -51.83
N SER A 202 20.42 -7.77 -51.12
CA SER A 202 20.39 -7.25 -49.76
C SER A 202 19.54 -5.96 -49.63
N ASP A 203 19.65 -5.08 -50.64
CA ASP A 203 18.91 -3.82 -50.69
C ASP A 203 17.37 -4.00 -50.87
N TYR A 204 16.93 -5.21 -51.28
CA TYR A 204 15.51 -5.54 -51.49
C TYR A 204 14.90 -6.33 -50.30
N ILE A 205 15.68 -6.64 -49.26
CA ILE A 205 15.19 -7.27 -48.03
C ILE A 205 14.31 -6.29 -47.25
N SER A 206 14.69 -5.00 -47.22
CA SER A 206 13.78 -3.93 -46.75
C SER A 206 12.82 -3.50 -47.87
N CYS A 207 11.53 -3.30 -47.55
CA CYS A 207 10.56 -2.83 -48.55
C CYS A 207 10.74 -1.33 -48.90
N GLU A 208 11.55 -0.60 -48.15
CA GLU A 208 11.81 0.84 -48.29
C GLU A 208 13.34 1.10 -48.41
N PRO A 209 14.00 0.58 -49.44
CA PRO A 209 15.45 0.68 -49.56
C PRO A 209 16.00 2.10 -49.75
N ALA A 210 15.13 3.05 -50.18
CA ALA A 210 15.55 4.44 -50.42
C ALA A 210 15.91 5.19 -49.11
N ASP A 211 15.34 4.82 -47.97
CA ASP A 211 15.66 5.45 -46.69
C ASP A 211 16.98 4.96 -46.10
N TYR A 212 17.42 3.78 -46.51
CA TYR A 212 18.66 3.14 -46.01
C TYR A 212 19.88 3.44 -46.84
N ASN A 213 19.72 3.66 -48.14
CA ASN A 213 20.83 3.90 -49.05
C ASN A 213 20.47 4.97 -50.10
N PRO A 214 20.89 6.25 -49.94
CA PRO A 214 20.55 7.35 -50.84
C PRO A 214 21.11 7.15 -52.26
N ASP A 215 22.09 6.27 -52.47
CA ASP A 215 22.67 5.93 -53.77
C ASP A 215 21.92 4.76 -54.45
N PHE A 216 20.86 4.24 -53.83
CA PHE A 216 20.11 3.11 -54.35
C PHE A 216 19.31 3.46 -55.61
N ILE A 217 19.68 2.87 -56.71
CA ILE A 217 18.92 2.99 -57.98
C ILE A 217 17.92 1.84 -58.06
N PHE A 218 16.65 2.14 -57.83
CA PHE A 218 15.54 1.20 -57.91
C PHE A 218 15.43 0.56 -59.29
N ASN A 219 15.70 -0.76 -59.41
CA ASN A 219 15.67 -1.50 -60.66
C ASN A 219 14.53 -2.53 -60.67
N LEU A 220 13.48 -2.25 -61.47
CA LEU A 220 12.27 -3.08 -61.59
C LEU A 220 12.60 -4.55 -62.04
N THR A 221 13.63 -4.75 -62.80
CA THR A 221 14.03 -6.10 -63.28
C THR A 221 14.65 -6.91 -62.14
N LEU A 222 15.46 -6.30 -61.31
CA LEU A 222 16.05 -6.93 -60.11
C LEU A 222 14.97 -7.21 -59.05
N LEU A 223 14.07 -6.27 -58.83
CA LEU A 223 12.93 -6.50 -57.93
C LEU A 223 12.05 -7.68 -58.39
N SER A 224 11.77 -7.79 -59.71
CA SER A 224 11.00 -8.93 -60.22
C SER A 224 11.74 -10.25 -60.07
N LYS A 225 13.06 -10.25 -60.19
CA LYS A 225 13.94 -11.41 -59.95
C LYS A 225 13.91 -11.82 -58.46
N TRP A 226 13.96 -10.83 -57.53
CA TRP A 226 13.87 -11.07 -56.10
C TRP A 226 12.49 -11.61 -55.67
N LYS A 227 11.40 -11.04 -56.17
CA LYS A 227 10.05 -11.54 -55.93
C LYS A 227 9.85 -12.99 -56.31
N ASN A 228 10.47 -13.43 -57.38
CA ASN A 228 10.38 -14.79 -57.90
C ASN A 228 11.47 -15.71 -57.35
N ASN A 229 12.27 -15.28 -56.37
CA ASN A 229 13.30 -16.11 -55.76
C ASN A 229 12.66 -17.21 -54.92
N LYS A 230 12.82 -18.47 -55.33
CA LYS A 230 12.24 -19.64 -54.64
C LYS A 230 12.78 -19.82 -53.24
N ASN A 231 14.02 -19.49 -52.98
CA ASN A 231 14.66 -19.59 -51.67
C ASN A 231 14.07 -18.54 -50.70
N ALA A 232 13.89 -17.29 -51.17
CA ALA A 232 13.25 -16.24 -50.40
C ALA A 232 11.78 -16.57 -50.09
N MET A 233 11.05 -17.13 -51.08
CA MET A 233 9.67 -17.62 -50.85
C MET A 233 9.60 -18.76 -49.83
N ALA A 234 10.63 -19.62 -49.75
CA ALA A 234 10.72 -20.72 -48.79
C ALA A 234 10.82 -20.19 -47.34
N CYS A 235 11.41 -19.01 -47.11
CA CYS A 235 11.41 -18.37 -45.76
C CYS A 235 10.02 -18.07 -45.25
N PHE A 236 9.02 -17.97 -46.11
CA PHE A 236 7.65 -17.75 -45.76
C PHE A 236 6.78 -19.02 -45.75
N GLY A 237 7.32 -20.16 -46.22
CA GLY A 237 6.63 -21.44 -46.24
C GLY A 237 6.61 -22.14 -44.88
N PRO A 238 5.61 -23.00 -44.61
CA PRO A 238 5.58 -23.75 -43.36
C PRO A 238 6.71 -24.80 -43.24
N ASP A 239 7.21 -25.29 -44.38
CA ASP A 239 8.21 -26.38 -44.44
C ASP A 239 9.59 -25.90 -44.93
N GLY A 240 9.78 -24.59 -45.10
CA GLY A 240 10.99 -24.04 -45.72
C GLY A 240 12.16 -23.84 -44.77
N TYR A 241 11.97 -23.05 -43.72
CA TYR A 241 12.97 -22.71 -42.73
C TYR A 241 12.54 -23.11 -41.33
N ASN A 242 13.45 -23.70 -40.56
CA ASN A 242 13.11 -24.13 -39.19
C ASN A 242 13.19 -22.98 -38.21
N TYR A 243 12.05 -22.36 -37.90
CA TYR A 243 11.93 -21.27 -36.95
C TYR A 243 11.77 -21.70 -35.48
N GLY A 244 11.70 -23.02 -35.21
CA GLY A 244 11.58 -23.51 -33.83
C GLY A 244 10.42 -22.87 -33.05
N ILE A 245 10.73 -22.26 -31.91
CA ILE A 245 9.72 -21.58 -31.06
C ILE A 245 9.11 -20.33 -31.72
N TYR A 246 9.72 -19.79 -32.77
CA TYR A 246 9.30 -18.56 -33.45
C TYR A 246 8.28 -18.78 -34.57
N VAL A 247 7.93 -20.02 -34.92
CA VAL A 247 7.01 -20.34 -36.02
C VAL A 247 5.71 -19.56 -35.96
N GLN A 248 5.14 -19.43 -34.77
CA GLN A 248 3.87 -18.69 -34.57
C GLN A 248 4.06 -17.18 -34.76
N ALA A 249 5.19 -16.61 -34.29
CA ALA A 249 5.50 -15.20 -34.49
C ALA A 249 5.64 -14.85 -35.97
N VAL A 250 6.35 -15.70 -36.73
CA VAL A 250 6.49 -15.56 -38.18
C VAL A 250 5.12 -15.60 -38.90
N GLY A 251 4.20 -16.45 -38.41
CA GLY A 251 2.81 -16.49 -38.88
C GLY A 251 2.05 -15.16 -38.61
N LEU A 252 2.28 -14.55 -37.46
CA LEU A 252 1.69 -13.26 -37.07
C LEU A 252 2.24 -12.10 -37.91
N MET A 253 3.53 -12.12 -38.26
CA MET A 253 4.17 -11.09 -39.07
C MET A 253 3.54 -10.97 -40.45
N LYS A 254 3.05 -12.07 -41.02
CA LYS A 254 2.50 -12.13 -42.39
C LYS A 254 1.11 -11.54 -42.53
N ASN A 255 0.21 -11.86 -41.61
CA ASN A 255 -1.23 -11.72 -41.82
C ASN A 255 -1.96 -10.92 -40.74
N SER A 256 -1.24 -10.33 -39.76
CA SER A 256 -1.89 -9.72 -38.60
C SER A 256 -1.69 -8.21 -38.53
N THR A 257 -2.68 -7.52 -37.93
CA THR A 257 -2.56 -6.11 -37.57
C THR A 257 -1.64 -5.94 -36.35
N MET A 258 -1.04 -4.76 -36.17
CA MET A 258 -0.15 -4.45 -35.04
C MET A 258 -0.77 -4.83 -33.66
N PRO A 259 -2.03 -4.49 -33.33
CA PRO A 259 -2.62 -4.91 -32.04
C PRO A 259 -2.69 -6.42 -31.87
N MET A 260 -2.95 -7.18 -32.94
CA MET A 260 -2.96 -8.63 -32.90
C MET A 260 -1.57 -9.20 -32.61
N ARG A 261 -0.55 -8.70 -33.32
CA ARG A 261 0.83 -9.09 -33.07
C ARG A 261 1.23 -8.89 -31.60
N TYR A 262 0.88 -7.72 -31.06
CA TYR A 262 1.13 -7.41 -29.65
C TYR A 262 0.39 -8.34 -28.68
N ILE A 263 -0.92 -8.53 -28.85
CA ILE A 263 -1.74 -9.33 -27.93
C ILE A 263 -1.29 -10.80 -27.92
N TYR A 264 -1.04 -11.37 -29.08
CA TYR A 264 -0.57 -12.75 -29.18
C TYR A 264 0.83 -12.94 -28.60
N SER A 265 1.74 -11.98 -28.82
CA SER A 265 3.10 -12.03 -28.23
C SER A 265 3.05 -11.89 -26.70
N LEU A 266 2.20 -10.99 -26.17
CA LEU A 266 1.97 -10.87 -24.74
C LEU A 266 1.40 -12.16 -24.15
N SER A 267 0.42 -12.76 -24.82
CA SER A 267 -0.19 -14.04 -24.41
C SER A 267 0.86 -15.16 -24.41
N TRP A 268 1.71 -15.22 -25.43
CA TRP A 268 2.80 -16.18 -25.51
C TRP A 268 3.77 -16.01 -24.33
N GLY A 269 4.26 -14.77 -24.08
CA GLY A 269 5.15 -14.47 -22.97
C GLY A 269 4.54 -14.83 -21.62
N PHE A 270 3.25 -14.49 -21.40
CA PHE A 270 2.53 -14.86 -20.19
C PHE A 270 2.43 -16.38 -20.02
N GLN A 271 2.13 -17.11 -21.09
CA GLN A 271 2.05 -18.56 -21.07
C GLN A 271 3.39 -19.20 -20.69
N GLN A 272 4.51 -18.71 -21.27
CA GLN A 272 5.83 -19.28 -21.01
C GLN A 272 6.26 -19.13 -19.55
N ILE A 273 6.01 -17.99 -18.92
CA ILE A 273 6.41 -17.77 -17.53
C ILE A 273 5.44 -18.37 -16.50
N SER A 274 4.20 -18.69 -16.90
CA SER A 274 3.17 -19.24 -15.99
C SER A 274 3.07 -20.76 -16.01
N THR A 275 3.42 -21.43 -17.12
CA THR A 275 3.16 -22.86 -17.33
C THR A 275 4.41 -23.76 -17.27
N LEU A 276 5.60 -23.21 -17.00
CA LEU A 276 6.82 -24.00 -16.90
C LEU A 276 7.01 -24.95 -18.10
N ASP A 277 7.25 -24.37 -19.28
CA ASP A 277 7.48 -25.10 -20.52
C ASP A 277 6.20 -25.60 -21.22
N GLY A 278 5.45 -24.66 -21.80
CA GLY A 278 4.27 -24.98 -22.60
C GLY A 278 4.60 -25.46 -24.01
N ASN A 279 4.88 -26.74 -24.18
CA ASN A 279 4.98 -27.42 -25.49
C ASN A 279 5.87 -26.75 -26.54
N GLN A 280 7.01 -26.20 -26.12
CA GLN A 280 7.97 -25.62 -27.05
C GLN A 280 8.88 -26.68 -27.65
N THR A 281 9.03 -26.62 -28.95
CA THR A 281 10.02 -27.42 -29.68
C THR A 281 11.09 -26.47 -30.22
N PRO A 282 12.14 -26.18 -29.43
CA PRO A 282 13.22 -25.32 -29.90
C PRO A 282 13.96 -25.99 -31.07
N SER A 283 14.44 -25.18 -31.99
CA SER A 283 15.33 -25.65 -33.07
C SER A 283 16.72 -25.97 -32.50
N VAL A 284 17.63 -26.40 -33.35
CA VAL A 284 19.03 -26.65 -32.98
C VAL A 284 19.85 -25.37 -32.78
N PHE A 285 19.21 -24.22 -32.86
CA PHE A 285 19.85 -22.92 -32.74
C PHE A 285 20.14 -22.57 -31.27
N VAL A 286 21.43 -22.36 -30.95
CA VAL A 286 21.90 -22.24 -29.54
C VAL A 286 21.24 -21.07 -28.81
N VAL A 287 21.10 -19.90 -29.44
CA VAL A 287 20.53 -18.70 -28.82
C VAL A 287 19.05 -18.94 -28.44
N GLU A 288 18.32 -19.62 -29.30
CA GLU A 288 16.93 -20.00 -29.05
C GLU A 288 16.80 -20.94 -27.84
N VAL A 289 17.67 -21.96 -27.77
CA VAL A 289 17.68 -22.92 -26.64
C VAL A 289 18.02 -22.21 -25.33
N LEU A 290 19.03 -21.33 -25.35
CA LEU A 290 19.43 -20.55 -24.17
C LEU A 290 18.29 -19.60 -23.72
N PHE A 291 17.66 -18.92 -24.68
CA PHE A 291 16.54 -18.03 -24.42
C PHE A 291 15.37 -18.77 -23.78
N SER A 292 14.93 -19.88 -24.35
CA SER A 292 13.83 -20.70 -23.81
C SER A 292 14.14 -21.24 -22.42
N THR A 293 15.37 -21.75 -22.21
CA THR A 293 15.81 -22.26 -20.90
C THR A 293 15.83 -21.16 -19.85
N PHE A 294 16.35 -19.96 -20.20
CA PHE A 294 16.37 -18.82 -19.31
C PHE A 294 14.95 -18.36 -18.91
N ILE A 295 14.04 -18.24 -19.89
CA ILE A 295 12.64 -17.85 -19.64
C ILE A 295 11.97 -18.84 -18.71
N THR A 296 12.15 -20.14 -18.95
CA THR A 296 11.55 -21.19 -18.11
C THR A 296 12.07 -21.10 -16.66
N ALA A 297 13.38 -20.95 -16.48
CA ALA A 297 13.98 -20.82 -15.14
C ALA A 297 13.50 -19.55 -14.40
N MET A 298 13.52 -18.41 -15.09
CA MET A 298 13.05 -17.13 -14.53
C MET A 298 11.56 -17.14 -14.28
N GLY A 299 10.77 -17.74 -15.19
CA GLY A 299 9.33 -17.92 -15.02
C GLY A 299 9.00 -18.71 -13.77
N ALA A 300 9.69 -19.83 -13.53
CA ALA A 300 9.53 -20.63 -12.32
C ALA A 300 9.78 -19.83 -11.05
N LEU A 301 10.85 -19.05 -11.02
CA LEU A 301 11.19 -18.18 -9.89
C LEU A 301 10.13 -17.10 -9.66
N LEU A 302 9.76 -16.34 -10.69
CA LEU A 302 8.79 -15.25 -10.59
C LEU A 302 7.40 -15.77 -10.19
N PHE A 303 6.98 -16.91 -10.73
CA PHE A 303 5.71 -17.54 -10.38
C PHE A 303 5.70 -18.01 -8.93
N SER A 304 6.81 -18.58 -8.45
CA SER A 304 6.96 -18.98 -7.04
C SER A 304 6.89 -17.77 -6.09
N PHE A 305 7.52 -16.65 -6.46
CA PHE A 305 7.40 -15.40 -5.71
C PHE A 305 5.98 -14.84 -5.71
N LEU A 306 5.28 -14.90 -6.84
CA LEU A 306 3.91 -14.44 -6.96
C LEU A 306 2.99 -15.25 -6.04
N ILE A 307 3.08 -16.58 -6.06
CA ILE A 307 2.30 -17.47 -5.17
C ILE A 307 2.59 -17.17 -3.71
N GLY A 308 3.87 -17.04 -3.33
CA GLY A 308 4.26 -16.71 -1.96
C GLY A 308 3.68 -15.37 -1.48
N ASN A 309 3.65 -14.36 -2.33
CA ASN A 309 3.06 -13.06 -2.02
C ASN A 309 1.53 -13.09 -1.97
N ILE A 310 0.87 -13.88 -2.82
CA ILE A 310 -0.58 -14.16 -2.74
C ILE A 310 -0.93 -14.80 -1.40
N GLN A 311 -0.18 -15.83 -0.99
CA GLN A 311 -0.42 -16.50 0.29
C GLN A 311 -0.29 -15.54 1.47
N ARG A 312 0.77 -14.71 1.50
CA ARG A 312 0.97 -13.69 2.54
C ARG A 312 -0.14 -12.65 2.56
N PHE A 313 -0.60 -12.21 1.38
CA PHE A 313 -1.71 -11.28 1.25
C PHE A 313 -3.01 -11.87 1.81
N LEU A 314 -3.35 -13.10 1.44
CA LEU A 314 -4.55 -13.80 1.91
C LEU A 314 -4.49 -14.06 3.43
N GLN A 315 -3.33 -14.47 3.95
CA GLN A 315 -3.11 -14.64 5.38
C GLN A 315 -3.26 -13.33 6.15
N ALA A 316 -2.71 -12.23 5.64
CA ALA A 316 -2.82 -10.92 6.26
C ALA A 316 -4.27 -10.41 6.29
N GLN A 317 -5.05 -10.67 5.25
CA GLN A 317 -6.49 -10.36 5.24
C GLN A 317 -7.30 -11.27 6.18
N GLY A 318 -6.96 -12.54 6.21
CA GLY A 318 -7.63 -13.54 7.04
C GLY A 318 -7.29 -13.47 8.53
N SER A 319 -6.11 -12.93 8.90
CA SER A 319 -5.61 -12.96 10.26
C SER A 319 -6.56 -12.32 11.28
N ARG A 320 -7.10 -11.15 11.01
CA ARG A 320 -8.06 -10.49 11.91
C ARG A 320 -9.39 -11.24 12.02
N SER A 321 -9.88 -11.78 10.92
CA SER A 321 -11.11 -12.58 10.92
C SER A 321 -10.89 -13.91 11.65
N PHE A 322 -9.73 -14.51 11.49
CA PHE A 322 -9.34 -15.75 12.16
C PHE A 322 -9.16 -15.54 13.68
N GLU A 323 -8.51 -14.45 14.10
CA GLU A 323 -8.37 -14.07 15.51
C GLU A 323 -9.73 -13.85 16.17
N ASN A 324 -10.65 -13.17 15.51
CA ASN A 324 -12.03 -13.02 15.97
C ASN A 324 -12.75 -14.37 16.09
N SER A 325 -12.57 -15.26 15.11
CA SER A 325 -13.17 -16.58 15.12
C SER A 325 -12.62 -17.47 16.25
N LEU A 326 -11.31 -17.45 16.49
CA LEU A 326 -10.69 -18.17 17.61
C LEU A 326 -11.21 -17.65 18.96
N ARG A 327 -11.21 -16.33 19.14
CA ARG A 327 -11.74 -15.71 20.36
C ARG A 327 -13.21 -16.06 20.60
N GLY A 328 -14.00 -16.05 19.52
CA GLY A 328 -15.40 -16.49 19.59
C GLY A 328 -15.55 -17.94 20.01
N SER A 329 -14.72 -18.84 19.45
CA SER A 329 -14.68 -20.25 19.83
C SER A 329 -14.29 -20.46 21.30
N ASP A 330 -13.27 -19.74 21.78
CA ASP A 330 -12.81 -19.83 23.16
C ASP A 330 -13.92 -19.37 24.15
N ILE A 331 -14.63 -18.30 23.82
CA ILE A 331 -15.75 -17.78 24.62
C ILE A 331 -16.90 -18.78 24.64
N GLU A 332 -17.27 -19.37 23.49
CA GLU A 332 -18.33 -20.41 23.41
C GLU A 332 -17.96 -21.65 24.24
N GLN A 333 -16.70 -22.10 24.15
CA GLN A 333 -16.19 -23.22 24.94
C GLN A 333 -16.24 -22.90 26.43
N TRP A 334 -15.79 -21.70 26.83
CA TRP A 334 -15.86 -21.22 28.22
C TRP A 334 -17.29 -21.16 28.75
N MET A 335 -18.23 -20.58 27.96
CA MET A 335 -19.66 -20.50 28.35
C MET A 335 -20.29 -21.90 28.50
N SER A 336 -19.91 -22.83 27.63
CA SER A 336 -20.38 -24.22 27.70
C SER A 336 -19.81 -24.93 28.93
N HIS A 337 -18.52 -24.78 29.18
CA HIS A 337 -17.86 -25.37 30.36
C HIS A 337 -18.46 -24.89 31.68
N ARG A 338 -18.83 -23.60 31.75
CA ARG A 338 -19.50 -22.99 32.91
C ARG A 338 -20.99 -23.24 32.97
N GLN A 339 -21.58 -23.93 31.99
CA GLN A 339 -23.01 -24.23 31.89
C GLN A 339 -23.91 -22.99 32.09
N LEU A 340 -23.55 -21.88 31.44
CA LEU A 340 -24.28 -20.62 31.56
C LEU A 340 -25.69 -20.76 30.94
N PRO A 341 -26.74 -20.09 31.52
CA PRO A 341 -28.05 -20.00 30.91
C PRO A 341 -28.00 -19.30 29.53
N ASP A 342 -28.91 -19.68 28.64
CA ASP A 342 -28.90 -19.17 27.27
C ASP A 342 -29.10 -17.66 27.16
N ASP A 343 -29.86 -17.05 28.08
CA ASP A 343 -30.01 -15.60 28.19
C ASP A 343 -28.68 -14.89 28.49
N LEU A 344 -27.84 -15.44 29.36
CA LEU A 344 -26.51 -14.90 29.65
C LEU A 344 -25.56 -15.12 28.47
N LYS A 345 -25.64 -16.29 27.81
CA LYS A 345 -24.83 -16.56 26.61
C LYS A 345 -25.11 -15.55 25.49
N SER A 346 -26.40 -15.24 25.26
CA SER A 346 -26.78 -14.22 24.27
C SER A 346 -26.18 -12.85 24.60
N LYS A 347 -26.31 -12.38 25.84
CA LYS A 347 -25.76 -11.10 26.28
C LYS A 347 -24.24 -11.03 26.16
N ILE A 348 -23.53 -12.13 26.45
CA ILE A 348 -22.07 -12.20 26.31
C ILE A 348 -21.69 -12.09 24.83
N ARG A 349 -22.37 -12.83 23.94
CA ARG A 349 -22.11 -12.76 22.50
C ARG A 349 -22.33 -11.34 21.96
N ASP A 350 -23.43 -10.69 22.35
CA ASP A 350 -23.73 -9.32 21.92
C ASP A 350 -22.69 -8.33 22.44
N SER A 351 -22.25 -8.49 23.70
CA SER A 351 -21.20 -7.67 24.29
C SER A 351 -19.86 -7.83 23.57
N GLU A 352 -19.43 -9.06 23.31
CA GLU A 352 -18.16 -9.33 22.61
C GLU A 352 -18.20 -8.86 21.17
N ARG A 353 -19.34 -9.07 20.48
CA ARG A 353 -19.54 -8.57 19.11
C ARG A 353 -19.43 -7.06 19.04
N TYR A 354 -20.07 -6.36 19.96
CA TYR A 354 -20.01 -4.89 20.02
C TYR A 354 -18.60 -4.40 20.37
N ASN A 355 -17.95 -5.02 21.35
CA ASN A 355 -16.57 -4.70 21.73
C ASN A 355 -15.59 -4.86 20.56
N TRP A 356 -15.73 -5.95 19.80
CA TRP A 356 -14.94 -6.16 18.59
C TRP A 356 -15.18 -5.10 17.52
N LEU A 357 -16.43 -4.70 17.31
CA LEU A 357 -16.79 -3.67 16.32
C LEU A 357 -16.26 -2.29 16.73
N ALA A 358 -16.37 -1.94 18.02
CA ALA A 358 -15.90 -0.66 18.57
C ALA A 358 -14.38 -0.54 18.51
N THR A 359 -13.65 -1.56 18.98
CA THR A 359 -12.19 -1.54 19.05
C THR A 359 -11.51 -2.03 17.78
N ARG A 360 -12.25 -2.66 16.87
CA ARG A 360 -11.70 -3.39 15.68
C ARG A 360 -10.61 -4.41 16.06
N GLY A 361 -10.73 -4.99 17.26
CA GLY A 361 -9.75 -5.92 17.82
C GLY A 361 -8.45 -5.27 18.33
N LEU A 362 -8.40 -3.95 18.41
CA LEU A 362 -7.24 -3.20 18.86
C LEU A 362 -7.28 -3.05 20.38
N ASN A 363 -6.21 -3.40 21.08
CA ASN A 363 -6.08 -3.12 22.49
C ASN A 363 -5.49 -1.70 22.67
N GLU A 364 -6.39 -0.71 22.88
CA GLU A 364 -5.99 0.70 23.02
C GLU A 364 -5.03 0.95 24.18
N LEU A 365 -5.20 0.23 25.29
CA LEU A 365 -4.31 0.36 26.45
C LEU A 365 -2.88 -0.03 26.07
N MET A 366 -2.71 -1.19 25.44
CA MET A 366 -1.40 -1.66 25.00
C MET A 366 -0.78 -0.75 23.94
N LEU A 367 -1.61 -0.17 23.06
CA LEU A 367 -1.14 0.79 22.06
C LEU A 367 -0.63 2.06 22.75
N LEU A 368 -1.38 2.61 23.69
CA LEU A 368 -1.00 3.82 24.41
C LEU A 368 0.24 3.63 25.26
N GLU A 369 0.38 2.50 25.97
CA GLU A 369 1.54 2.19 26.79
C GLU A 369 2.86 2.12 25.99
N ASN A 370 2.80 1.78 24.70
CA ASN A 370 3.97 1.71 23.82
C ASN A 370 4.37 3.05 23.20
N LEU A 371 3.61 4.12 23.43
CA LEU A 371 3.93 5.46 22.91
C LEU A 371 4.77 6.25 23.91
N PRO A 372 5.56 7.26 23.48
CA PRO A 372 6.21 8.22 24.37
C PRO A 372 5.19 8.91 25.28
N GLU A 373 5.57 9.18 26.54
CA GLU A 373 4.67 9.74 27.56
C GLU A 373 4.00 11.06 27.14
N ASP A 374 4.74 11.95 26.47
CA ASP A 374 4.20 13.21 25.96
C ASP A 374 3.06 12.99 24.98
N LEU A 375 3.25 12.02 24.04
CA LEU A 375 2.24 11.68 23.04
C LEU A 375 1.03 10.99 23.68
N GLN A 376 1.26 10.13 24.69
CA GLN A 376 0.17 9.53 25.47
C GLN A 376 -0.69 10.61 26.13
N ARG A 377 -0.05 11.61 26.74
CA ARG A 377 -0.72 12.75 27.41
C ARG A 377 -1.54 13.56 26.43
N ASP A 378 -0.96 13.91 25.28
CA ASP A 378 -1.66 14.69 24.24
C ASP A 378 -2.87 13.93 23.65
N ILE A 379 -2.74 12.61 23.43
CA ILE A 379 -3.85 11.77 22.97
C ILE A 379 -4.96 11.74 24.02
N ARG A 380 -4.62 11.52 25.28
CA ARG A 380 -5.62 11.52 26.37
C ARG A 380 -6.32 12.86 26.52
N ARG A 381 -5.60 13.99 26.40
CA ARG A 381 -6.19 15.34 26.39
C ARG A 381 -7.14 15.54 25.22
N HIS A 382 -6.84 14.94 24.06
CA HIS A 382 -7.72 15.02 22.90
C HIS A 382 -9.00 14.19 23.06
N LEU A 383 -8.87 12.97 23.61
CA LEU A 383 -9.99 12.04 23.80
C LEU A 383 -10.93 12.49 24.93
N PHE A 384 -10.39 13.00 26.05
CA PHE A 384 -11.15 13.30 27.26
C PHE A 384 -11.37 14.79 27.45
N LYS A 385 -12.45 15.32 26.86
CA LYS A 385 -12.85 16.74 26.95
C LYS A 385 -13.98 16.99 27.97
N PHE A 386 -14.02 16.17 29.03
CA PHE A 386 -15.06 16.29 30.08
C PHE A 386 -14.88 17.51 30.97
N ASP A 387 -13.69 18.08 31.04
CA ASP A 387 -13.31 19.29 31.76
C ASP A 387 -14.21 20.49 31.42
N LYS A 388 -14.63 20.64 30.19
CA LYS A 388 -15.50 21.73 29.73
C LYS A 388 -16.92 21.66 30.25
N LYS A 389 -17.38 20.50 30.70
CA LYS A 389 -18.78 20.28 31.18
C LYS A 389 -18.94 20.32 32.69
N LEU A 390 -17.86 20.13 33.43
CA LEU A 390 -17.84 20.09 34.89
C LEU A 390 -17.08 21.29 35.46
N PRO A 391 -17.74 22.33 35.98
CA PRO A 391 -17.08 23.56 36.45
C PRO A 391 -16.02 23.32 37.53
N ILE A 392 -16.21 22.33 38.40
CA ILE A 392 -15.22 21.95 39.42
C ILE A 392 -13.96 21.42 38.77
N VAL A 393 -14.12 20.55 37.75
CA VAL A 393 -13.02 19.96 37.02
C VAL A 393 -12.28 21.01 36.19
N ALA A 394 -13.04 21.91 35.55
CA ALA A 394 -12.46 23.00 34.76
C ALA A 394 -11.60 23.99 35.59
N SER A 395 -11.78 24.02 36.91
CA SER A 395 -10.97 24.84 37.81
C SER A 395 -9.74 24.16 38.40
N MET A 396 -9.58 22.86 38.13
CA MET A 396 -8.43 22.10 38.61
C MET A 396 -7.17 22.39 37.78
N ASP A 397 -6.01 22.23 38.43
CA ASP A 397 -4.73 22.31 37.76
C ASP A 397 -4.59 21.23 36.67
N GLU A 398 -3.93 21.55 35.56
CA GLU A 398 -3.77 20.63 34.42
C GLU A 398 -3.04 19.34 34.83
N SER A 399 -2.14 19.38 35.82
CA SER A 399 -1.46 18.21 36.37
C SER A 399 -2.44 17.22 37.01
N ILE A 400 -3.46 17.71 37.70
CA ILE A 400 -4.53 16.92 38.31
C ILE A 400 -5.41 16.30 37.22
N LEU A 401 -5.74 17.11 36.21
CA LEU A 401 -6.57 16.67 35.09
C LEU A 401 -5.87 15.56 34.28
N ASP A 402 -4.58 15.70 34.05
CA ASP A 402 -3.79 14.66 33.38
C ASP A 402 -3.73 13.37 34.17
N ALA A 403 -3.54 13.45 35.51
CA ALA A 403 -3.56 12.29 36.38
C ALA A 403 -4.94 11.59 36.43
N ILE A 404 -6.04 12.35 36.34
CA ILE A 404 -7.40 11.82 36.20
C ILE A 404 -7.54 11.11 34.85
N ARG A 405 -7.14 11.76 33.75
CA ARG A 405 -7.22 11.20 32.39
C ARG A 405 -6.42 9.90 32.24
N GLU A 406 -5.30 9.80 32.93
CA GLU A 406 -4.45 8.60 32.92
C GLU A 406 -5.15 7.37 33.53
N ARG A 407 -6.00 7.58 34.55
CA ARG A 407 -6.70 6.49 35.24
C ARG A 407 -8.04 6.13 34.61
N MET A 408 -8.50 6.85 33.60
CA MET A 408 -9.74 6.53 32.87
C MET A 408 -9.57 5.27 32.04
N LYS A 409 -10.51 4.33 32.16
CA LYS A 409 -10.51 3.05 31.44
C LYS A 409 -11.68 2.99 30.46
N HIS A 410 -11.39 2.53 29.25
CA HIS A 410 -12.40 2.27 28.23
C HIS A 410 -13.32 1.12 28.64
N ASN A 411 -14.63 1.31 28.55
CA ASN A 411 -15.64 0.30 28.80
C ASN A 411 -16.78 0.41 27.79
N THR A 412 -17.33 -0.73 27.41
CA THR A 412 -18.50 -0.83 26.55
C THR A 412 -19.70 -1.36 27.34
N TYR A 413 -20.87 -0.81 27.10
CA TYR A 413 -22.12 -1.25 27.69
C TYR A 413 -23.09 -1.60 26.58
N ILE A 414 -23.79 -2.72 26.72
CA ILE A 414 -24.85 -3.12 25.78
C ILE A 414 -26.16 -2.45 26.09
N GLU A 415 -27.05 -2.35 25.11
CA GLU A 415 -28.41 -1.87 25.27
C GLU A 415 -29.11 -2.57 26.44
N GLY A 416 -29.86 -1.80 27.24
CA GLY A 416 -30.57 -2.28 28.43
C GLY A 416 -29.72 -2.44 29.69
N SER A 417 -28.38 -2.34 29.60
CA SER A 417 -27.48 -2.41 30.75
C SER A 417 -27.72 -1.24 31.72
N ARG A 418 -27.60 -1.52 33.00
CA ARG A 418 -27.68 -0.49 34.05
C ARG A 418 -26.25 -0.11 34.46
N VAL A 419 -25.87 1.13 34.21
CA VAL A 419 -24.55 1.69 34.53
C VAL A 419 -24.46 2.06 36.01
N LEU A 420 -25.51 2.70 36.53
CA LEU A 420 -25.72 3.03 37.94
C LEU A 420 -27.13 2.60 38.34
N VAL A 421 -27.26 2.12 39.58
CA VAL A 421 -28.54 1.68 40.12
C VAL A 421 -28.86 2.52 41.36
N ARG A 422 -30.07 3.07 41.46
CA ARG A 422 -30.54 3.81 42.61
C ARG A 422 -30.46 2.94 43.87
N GLY A 423 -29.97 3.53 44.97
CA GLY A 423 -29.72 2.80 46.20
C GLY A 423 -28.49 1.88 46.20
N GLY A 424 -27.89 1.71 45.06
CA GLY A 424 -26.62 0.97 44.92
C GLY A 424 -25.39 1.85 45.14
N LEU A 425 -24.25 1.22 45.29
CA LEU A 425 -22.96 1.89 45.45
C LEU A 425 -22.61 2.68 44.20
N MET A 426 -22.26 3.95 44.33
CA MET A 426 -21.74 4.79 43.26
C MET A 426 -20.21 4.73 43.31
N ASP A 427 -19.65 3.68 42.69
CA ASP A 427 -18.22 3.36 42.70
C ASP A 427 -17.45 3.93 41.53
N LYS A 428 -18.14 4.55 40.55
CA LYS A 428 -17.55 5.03 39.31
C LYS A 428 -18.26 6.24 38.72
N MET A 429 -17.48 7.06 38.02
CA MET A 429 -17.93 8.09 37.11
C MET A 429 -17.77 7.58 35.66
N VAL A 430 -18.72 7.94 34.78
CA VAL A 430 -18.72 7.46 33.39
C VAL A 430 -18.87 8.65 32.44
N TYR A 431 -17.93 8.80 31.54
CA TYR A 431 -17.92 9.77 30.44
C TYR A 431 -18.36 9.09 29.15
N ILE A 432 -19.40 9.57 28.50
CA ILE A 432 -20.00 8.96 27.32
C ILE A 432 -19.28 9.45 26.09
N VAL A 433 -18.69 8.53 25.33
CA VAL A 433 -18.04 8.80 24.03
C VAL A 433 -19.04 8.68 22.91
N GLN A 434 -19.80 7.57 22.90
CA GLN A 434 -20.80 7.29 21.88
C GLN A 434 -22.00 6.57 22.51
N GLY A 435 -23.21 6.87 22.03
CA GLY A 435 -24.44 6.21 22.45
C GLY A 435 -25.38 7.10 23.27
N LYS A 436 -26.50 6.51 23.69
CA LYS A 436 -27.57 7.20 24.43
C LYS A 436 -27.92 6.43 25.68
N LEU A 437 -28.08 7.17 26.80
CA LEU A 437 -28.55 6.64 28.08
C LEU A 437 -29.70 7.46 28.58
N GLU A 438 -30.44 6.91 29.55
CA GLU A 438 -31.47 7.59 30.32
C GLU A 438 -31.12 7.56 31.82
N SER A 439 -31.30 8.68 32.47
CA SER A 439 -31.11 8.80 33.92
C SER A 439 -32.45 9.07 34.58
N THR A 440 -32.92 8.18 35.46
CA THR A 440 -34.19 8.27 36.16
C THR A 440 -33.97 8.62 37.64
N SER A 441 -34.60 9.68 38.15
CA SER A 441 -34.53 10.15 39.52
C SER A 441 -35.84 9.83 40.29
N GLU A 442 -35.90 10.19 41.57
CA GLU A 442 -36.98 9.90 42.53
C GLU A 442 -38.35 10.47 42.17
N GLY A 443 -38.48 11.38 41.24
CA GLY A 443 -39.75 11.99 40.78
C GLY A 443 -40.17 11.54 39.37
N GLU A 444 -39.76 10.37 38.91
CA GLU A 444 -39.97 9.88 37.53
C GLU A 444 -39.46 10.81 36.40
N THR A 445 -38.66 11.81 36.75
CA THR A 445 -38.04 12.67 35.75
C THR A 445 -36.95 11.89 35.03
N VAL A 446 -37.19 11.62 33.75
CA VAL A 446 -36.19 10.97 32.85
C VAL A 446 -35.39 12.07 32.20
N VAL A 447 -34.06 12.00 32.35
CA VAL A 447 -33.10 12.90 31.69
C VAL A 447 -32.31 12.09 30.68
N PRO A 448 -32.40 12.43 29.39
CA PRO A 448 -31.58 11.79 28.39
C PRO A 448 -30.11 12.23 28.52
N LEU A 449 -29.21 11.29 28.38
CA LEU A 449 -27.77 11.52 28.34
C LEU A 449 -27.23 11.07 26.98
N SER A 450 -26.31 11.83 26.41
CA SER A 450 -25.75 11.64 25.09
C SER A 450 -24.23 11.82 25.07
N GLU A 451 -23.64 11.75 23.91
CA GLU A 451 -22.19 11.93 23.67
C GLU A 451 -21.65 13.19 24.37
N GLY A 452 -20.55 13.01 25.07
CA GLY A 452 -19.88 14.03 25.84
C GLY A 452 -20.52 14.33 27.20
N ASP A 453 -21.61 13.66 27.59
CA ASP A 453 -22.18 13.80 28.93
C ASP A 453 -21.47 12.91 29.94
N VAL A 454 -21.60 13.28 31.23
CA VAL A 454 -20.99 12.55 32.35
C VAL A 454 -22.08 12.09 33.28
N CYS A 455 -22.10 10.82 33.65
CA CYS A 455 -22.92 10.31 34.73
C CYS A 455 -22.08 9.91 35.95
N GLY A 456 -22.59 10.12 37.15
CA GLY A 456 -21.86 9.90 38.39
C GLY A 456 -20.82 11.00 38.72
N ALA A 457 -20.97 12.21 38.15
CA ALA A 457 -20.08 13.35 38.42
C ALA A 457 -20.12 13.79 39.89
N GLU A 458 -21.21 13.45 40.60
CA GLU A 458 -21.34 13.62 42.06
C GLU A 458 -20.18 12.99 42.84
N LEU A 459 -19.56 11.95 42.30
CA LEU A 459 -18.42 11.24 42.89
C LEU A 459 -17.26 12.19 43.15
N ILE A 460 -16.94 13.09 42.18
CA ILE A 460 -15.85 14.06 42.32
C ILE A 460 -16.08 14.97 43.52
N THR A 461 -17.32 15.48 43.65
CA THR A 461 -17.67 16.37 44.75
C THR A 461 -17.60 15.65 46.09
N LEU A 462 -18.14 14.43 46.17
CA LEU A 462 -18.12 13.62 47.39
C LEU A 462 -16.69 13.27 47.81
N CYS A 463 -15.81 12.95 46.85
CA CYS A 463 -14.41 12.67 47.13
C CYS A 463 -13.69 13.94 47.63
N LEU A 464 -13.95 15.11 47.05
CA LEU A 464 -13.38 16.39 47.49
C LEU A 464 -13.86 16.80 48.88
N GLU A 465 -15.17 16.72 49.17
CA GLU A 465 -15.73 17.01 50.48
C GLU A 465 -15.13 16.13 51.57
N HIS A 466 -15.05 14.84 51.31
CA HIS A 466 -14.51 13.89 52.28
C HIS A 466 -13.00 14.10 52.52
N TYR A 467 -12.27 14.45 51.49
CA TYR A 467 -10.85 14.72 51.58
C TYR A 467 -10.52 15.94 52.44
N VAL A 468 -11.29 17.03 52.34
CA VAL A 468 -11.05 18.24 53.09
C VAL A 468 -11.49 18.09 54.56
N LEU A 469 -12.49 17.25 54.84
CA LEU A 469 -13.00 17.02 56.22
C LEU A 469 -12.07 16.09 57.04
N ASN A 470 -11.33 15.19 56.43
CA ASN A 470 -10.43 14.22 57.12
C ASN A 470 -8.95 14.64 57.01
N ARG A 471 -8.59 15.73 57.67
CA ARG A 471 -7.21 16.30 57.66
C ARG A 471 -6.16 15.53 58.45
N ASP A 472 -6.58 14.53 59.23
CA ASP A 472 -5.71 13.78 60.16
C ASP A 472 -5.17 12.47 59.52
N GLY A 473 -4.31 12.53 58.51
CA GLY A 473 -3.26 11.55 58.18
C GLY A 473 -3.57 10.05 58.02
N ASP A 474 -4.78 9.59 58.26
CA ASP A 474 -5.20 8.20 58.11
C ASP A 474 -5.68 7.88 56.70
N LYS A 475 -5.42 6.65 56.24
CA LYS A 475 -5.79 6.16 54.91
C LYS A 475 -7.21 6.56 54.54
N PHE A 476 -7.28 7.30 53.48
CA PHE A 476 -8.50 7.84 52.89
C PHE A 476 -9.45 6.71 52.46
N THR A 477 -10.59 6.56 53.15
CA THR A 477 -11.68 5.66 52.74
C THR A 477 -12.99 6.36 52.93
N ILE A 478 -13.73 6.60 51.85
CA ILE A 478 -15.08 7.17 51.91
C ILE A 478 -16.00 6.12 52.53
N PRO A 479 -16.79 6.50 53.61
CA PRO A 479 -17.75 5.57 54.15
C PRO A 479 -18.78 5.14 53.10
N ALA A 480 -18.95 3.83 52.89
CA ALA A 480 -19.81 3.24 51.86
C ALA A 480 -21.26 3.79 51.92
N GLY A 481 -21.72 4.22 53.09
CA GLY A 481 -23.07 4.83 53.26
C GLY A 481 -23.25 6.20 52.58
N LYS A 482 -22.18 6.92 52.26
CA LYS A 482 -22.24 8.21 51.53
C LYS A 482 -22.18 8.06 50.01
N LEU A 483 -21.67 6.93 49.51
CA LEU A 483 -21.53 6.61 48.09
C LEU A 483 -22.78 5.91 47.51
N VAL A 484 -23.96 6.42 47.78
CA VAL A 484 -25.21 5.82 47.30
C VAL A 484 -25.75 6.63 46.12
N SER A 485 -25.97 5.97 45.00
CA SER A 485 -26.55 6.60 43.82
C SER A 485 -28.02 6.99 44.04
N LYS A 486 -28.35 8.25 43.76
CA LYS A 486 -29.73 8.76 43.82
C LYS A 486 -30.51 8.51 42.51
N ARG A 487 -29.87 7.97 41.48
CA ARG A 487 -30.41 7.78 40.15
C ARG A 487 -30.11 6.39 39.61
N THR A 488 -30.99 5.91 38.72
CA THR A 488 -30.72 4.75 37.89
C THR A 488 -30.36 5.26 36.49
N VAL A 489 -29.19 4.85 35.98
CA VAL A 489 -28.73 5.16 34.62
C VAL A 489 -28.75 3.88 33.80
N ARG A 490 -29.52 3.88 32.70
CA ARG A 490 -29.71 2.73 31.81
C ARG A 490 -29.32 3.08 30.38
N CYS A 491 -28.68 2.16 29.68
CA CYS A 491 -28.32 2.30 28.28
C CYS A 491 -29.57 2.09 27.40
N LEU A 492 -29.85 3.06 26.52
CA LEU A 492 -30.90 2.98 25.49
C LEU A 492 -30.36 2.38 24.18
N THR A 493 -29.06 2.50 23.95
CA THR A 493 -28.33 1.91 22.85
C THR A 493 -27.07 1.26 23.38
N ASN A 494 -26.30 0.61 22.53
CA ASN A 494 -24.95 0.26 22.89
C ASN A 494 -24.14 1.54 23.14
N VAL A 495 -23.32 1.55 24.19
CA VAL A 495 -22.62 2.74 24.68
C VAL A 495 -21.14 2.44 24.80
N GLU A 496 -20.33 3.32 24.25
CA GLU A 496 -18.89 3.40 24.45
C GLU A 496 -18.60 4.53 25.43
N ALA A 497 -17.85 4.24 26.49
CA ALA A 497 -17.60 5.19 27.54
C ALA A 497 -16.26 4.97 28.23
N PHE A 498 -15.73 6.03 28.84
CA PHE A 498 -14.59 5.94 29.75
C PHE A 498 -15.07 6.03 31.19
N THR A 499 -14.50 5.16 32.02
CA THR A 499 -14.89 5.07 33.45
C THR A 499 -13.71 5.42 34.33
N LEU A 500 -13.99 6.19 35.38
CA LEU A 500 -13.08 6.50 36.47
C LEU A 500 -13.64 5.93 37.76
N ARG A 501 -12.90 5.08 38.45
CA ARG A 501 -13.34 4.51 39.73
C ARG A 501 -13.12 5.46 40.90
N ALA A 502 -13.90 5.33 41.93
CA ALA A 502 -13.77 6.11 43.16
C ALA A 502 -12.35 5.97 43.77
N ALA A 503 -11.82 4.74 43.84
CA ALA A 503 -10.49 4.48 44.35
C ALA A 503 -9.39 5.19 43.54
N ASP A 504 -9.49 5.17 42.19
CA ASP A 504 -8.54 5.83 41.31
C ASP A 504 -8.57 7.37 41.50
N LEU A 505 -9.76 7.93 41.78
CA LEU A 505 -9.92 9.36 42.07
C LEU A 505 -9.39 9.74 43.46
N GLU A 506 -9.61 8.90 44.47
CA GLU A 506 -9.05 9.05 45.81
C GLU A 506 -7.50 9.08 45.77
N ASP A 507 -6.89 8.18 45.02
CA ASP A 507 -5.44 8.14 44.83
C ASP A 507 -4.90 9.43 44.19
N VAL A 508 -5.60 9.98 43.18
CA VAL A 508 -5.22 11.26 42.56
C VAL A 508 -5.32 12.40 43.55
N PHE A 509 -6.40 12.50 44.27
CA PHE A 509 -6.60 13.59 45.23
C PHE A 509 -5.63 13.52 46.43
N SER A 510 -5.25 12.32 46.85
CA SER A 510 -4.21 12.12 47.84
C SER A 510 -2.85 12.61 47.34
N LEU A 511 -2.50 12.30 46.11
CA LEU A 511 -1.20 12.67 45.49
C LEU A 511 -1.08 14.19 45.32
N TYR A 512 -2.16 14.87 44.91
CA TYR A 512 -2.18 16.30 44.60
C TYR A 512 -2.84 17.16 45.70
N SER A 513 -2.86 16.66 46.94
CA SER A 513 -3.49 17.30 48.09
C SER A 513 -3.12 18.76 48.30
N GLY A 514 -1.83 19.10 48.16
CA GLY A 514 -1.35 20.49 48.34
C GLY A 514 -1.93 21.47 47.33
N LEU A 515 -2.06 21.06 46.06
CA LEU A 515 -2.62 21.90 44.99
C LEU A 515 -4.14 22.07 45.12
N LEU A 516 -4.84 21.02 45.56
CA LEU A 516 -6.29 21.06 45.77
C LEU A 516 -6.69 21.99 46.89
N ILE A 517 -5.93 22.04 48.01
CA ILE A 517 -6.21 22.91 49.15
C ILE A 517 -5.97 24.39 48.83
N GLN A 518 -5.06 24.70 47.91
CA GLN A 518 -4.77 26.08 47.50
C GLN A 518 -5.79 26.67 46.53
N ASN A 519 -6.66 25.87 45.91
CA ASN A 519 -7.62 26.31 44.93
C ASN A 519 -8.89 26.89 45.60
N PRO A 520 -9.16 28.21 45.48
CA PRO A 520 -10.27 28.86 46.15
C PRO A 520 -11.65 28.37 45.66
N LEU A 521 -11.75 27.89 44.42
CA LEU A 521 -12.99 27.34 43.86
C LEU A 521 -13.29 25.96 44.43
N VAL A 522 -12.27 25.15 44.69
CA VAL A 522 -12.40 23.86 45.38
C VAL A 522 -12.84 24.08 46.84
N GLN A 523 -12.27 25.08 47.54
CA GLN A 523 -12.69 25.46 48.87
C GLN A 523 -14.11 26.02 48.89
N GLY A 524 -14.48 26.86 47.92
CA GLY A 524 -15.84 27.39 47.78
C GLY A 524 -16.89 26.32 47.41
N ALA A 525 -16.48 25.26 46.73
CA ALA A 525 -17.33 24.12 46.40
C ALA A 525 -17.71 23.29 47.62
N ILE A 526 -16.80 23.21 48.58
CA ILE A 526 -16.97 22.46 49.82
C ILE A 526 -17.85 23.21 50.81
N THR A 527 -17.84 24.56 50.77
CA THR A 527 -18.62 25.42 51.69
C THR A 527 -20.02 25.74 51.23
N LYS A 528 -20.39 25.47 49.99
CA LYS A 528 -21.73 25.70 49.44
C LYS A 528 -22.35 24.40 48.95
N GLU A 529 -23.40 23.95 49.61
CA GLU A 529 -24.28 22.82 49.27
C GLU A 529 -24.94 22.91 47.87
N SER A 530 -24.48 23.76 46.97
CA SER A 530 -25.10 24.03 45.68
C SER A 530 -24.10 24.30 44.54
N LEU A 531 -23.32 23.30 44.16
CA LEU A 531 -22.49 23.40 42.97
C LEU A 531 -22.93 22.54 41.79
N TYR A 532 -24.15 22.00 41.87
CA TYR A 532 -24.84 21.56 40.65
C TYR A 532 -25.59 22.76 40.07
N PRO A 533 -25.22 23.23 38.87
CA PRO A 533 -26.08 24.17 38.18
C PRO A 533 -27.44 23.46 37.96
N LYS A 534 -28.51 24.00 38.52
CA LYS A 534 -29.89 23.58 38.26
C LYS A 534 -30.22 23.54 36.75
N SER A 535 -29.37 24.09 35.90
CA SER A 535 -29.45 24.07 34.44
C SER A 535 -29.17 22.70 33.79
N LEU A 536 -28.47 21.79 34.46
CA LEU A 536 -28.33 20.38 33.99
C LEU A 536 -29.58 19.55 34.35
N LEU A 537 -30.50 20.12 35.15
CA LEU A 537 -31.78 19.54 35.52
C LEU A 537 -32.95 20.09 34.70
N ARG A 538 -32.75 21.16 33.92
CA ARG A 538 -33.77 21.68 32.99
C ARG A 538 -33.46 21.19 31.59
N SER A 539 -34.26 20.24 31.15
CA SER A 539 -34.45 19.92 29.76
C SER A 539 -34.53 21.17 28.91
N ARG A 540 -33.82 21.23 27.81
CA ARG A 540 -34.21 22.07 26.70
C ARG A 540 -35.62 21.66 26.28
N SER A 541 -36.63 22.39 26.75
CA SER A 541 -37.89 22.50 26.03
C SER A 541 -37.60 23.42 24.84
N TYR A 542 -37.38 22.81 23.66
CA TYR A 542 -37.90 23.22 22.36
C TYR A 542 -37.60 22.08 21.41
#